data_0b1b7a8cd9f35323c4b084b49d21cc40
#
_entry.id   0b1b7a8cd9f35323c4b084b49d21cc40
#
_cell.length_a   1.000
_cell.length_b   1.000
_cell.length_c   1.000
_cell.angle_alpha   90.00
_cell.angle_beta   90.00
_cell.angle_gamma   90.00
#
_symmetry.space_group_name_H-M   'P 1'
#
loop_
_entity.id
_entity.type
_entity.pdbx_description
1 polymer ?
#
loop_
_entity_poly.entity_id
_entity_poly.type
_entity_poly.pdbx_seq_one_letter_code
_entity_poly.pdbx_strand_id
1 'polypeptide(L)'
;REVYPGRFLVLGDTGPEVTLLQTRLNQMAAQNSAIPTVAVDGVYGQETARAVRAVQRSLGYSATGVVGPVLWSYIITQGQGYGVF
;
A
#
# COMPACT_ATOMS: atom_id res chain seq x y z
N ARG A 1 -13.90 -1.90 -9.65
CA ARG A 1 -12.60 -1.95 -9.94
C ARG A 1 -11.85 -0.85 -9.30
N GLU A 2 -10.66 -1.11 -8.86
CA GLU A 2 -9.86 -0.16 -8.13
C GLU A 2 -9.07 0.71 -9.08
N VAL A 3 -9.22 2.00 -8.97
CA VAL A 3 -8.61 2.94 -9.88
C VAL A 3 -7.69 3.84 -9.09
N TYR A 4 -6.53 4.12 -9.64
CA TYR A 4 -5.60 5.05 -9.04
C TYR A 4 -6.31 6.39 -8.82
N PRO A 5 -6.20 6.97 -7.64
CA PRO A 5 -6.96 8.18 -7.30
C PRO A 5 -6.55 9.45 -8.05
N GLY A 6 -5.54 9.39 -8.89
CA GLY A 6 -5.15 10.54 -9.69
C GLY A 6 -4.16 11.47 -9.01
N ARG A 7 -3.72 11.12 -7.82
CA ARG A 7 -2.71 11.88 -7.08
C ARG A 7 -1.91 10.94 -6.22
N PHE A 8 -0.72 11.35 -5.83
CA PHE A 8 0.09 10.55 -4.94
C PHE A 8 -0.58 10.50 -3.57
N LEU A 9 -0.45 9.37 -2.91
CA LEU A 9 -0.90 9.21 -1.53
C LEU A 9 0.32 9.32 -0.62
N VAL A 10 0.22 10.17 0.38
CA VAL A 10 1.33 10.45 1.27
C VAL A 10 0.84 10.56 2.70
N LEU A 11 1.79 10.63 3.62
CA LEU A 11 1.49 10.83 5.03
C LEU A 11 0.56 12.03 5.21
N GLY A 12 -0.48 11.84 5.95
CA GLY A 12 -1.48 12.89 6.19
C GLY A 12 -2.74 12.76 5.37
N ASP A 13 -2.73 11.95 4.32
CA ASP A 13 -3.92 11.77 3.50
C ASP A 13 -4.96 10.95 4.24
N THR A 14 -6.22 11.17 3.90
CA THR A 14 -7.33 10.41 4.47
C THR A 14 -8.33 10.11 3.38
N GLY A 15 -9.16 9.12 3.61
CA GLY A 15 -10.26 8.83 2.71
C GLY A 15 -10.34 7.37 2.31
N PRO A 16 -11.30 7.04 1.45
CA PRO A 16 -11.50 5.66 1.04
C PRO A 16 -10.34 5.07 0.26
N GLU A 17 -9.57 5.90 -0.44
CA GLU A 17 -8.40 5.41 -1.15
C GLU A 17 -7.35 4.90 -0.16
N VAL A 18 -7.21 5.58 0.99
CA VAL A 18 -6.27 5.15 2.01
C VAL A 18 -6.77 3.85 2.65
N THR A 19 -8.07 3.74 2.87
CA THR A 19 -8.66 2.52 3.42
C THR A 19 -8.38 1.33 2.49
N LEU A 20 -8.54 1.51 1.19
CA LEU A 20 -8.26 0.45 0.23
C LEU A 20 -6.78 0.09 0.24
N LEU A 21 -5.91 1.09 0.24
CA LEU A 21 -4.47 0.87 0.30
C LEU A 21 -4.10 0.05 1.54
N GLN A 22 -4.64 0.41 2.68
CA GLN A 22 -4.34 -0.28 3.93
C GLN A 22 -4.83 -1.73 3.90
N THR A 23 -6.01 -1.96 3.32
CA THR A 23 -6.54 -3.30 3.19
C THR A 23 -5.61 -4.17 2.33
N ARG A 24 -5.16 -3.62 1.21
CA ARG A 24 -4.26 -4.36 0.32
C ARG A 24 -2.90 -4.59 0.95
N LEU A 25 -2.39 -3.60 1.69
CA LEU A 25 -1.12 -3.76 2.40
C LEU A 25 -1.20 -4.91 3.39
N ASN A 26 -2.32 -5.02 4.11
CA ASN A 26 -2.48 -6.12 5.06
C ASN A 26 -2.57 -7.48 4.36
N GLN A 27 -3.18 -7.53 3.19
CA GLN A 27 -3.23 -8.76 2.41
C GLN A 27 -1.84 -9.16 1.94
N MET A 28 -1.01 -8.20 1.57
CA MET A 28 0.38 -8.47 1.24
C MET A 28 1.16 -8.94 2.47
N ALA A 29 0.91 -8.31 3.61
CA ALA A 29 1.60 -8.66 4.86
C ALA A 29 1.30 -10.11 5.27
N ALA A 30 0.12 -10.60 4.95
CA ALA A 30 -0.23 -11.98 5.25
C ALA A 30 0.64 -12.97 4.50
N GLN A 31 1.25 -12.56 3.40
CA GLN A 31 2.08 -13.42 2.59
C GLN A 31 3.54 -13.02 2.59
N ASN A 32 3.89 -11.93 3.22
CA ASN A 32 5.27 -11.46 3.23
C ASN A 32 5.55 -10.82 4.59
N SER A 33 6.30 -11.52 5.41
CA SER A 33 6.57 -11.08 6.78
C SER A 33 7.42 -9.83 6.86
N ALA A 34 8.03 -9.40 5.75
CA ALA A 34 8.79 -8.15 5.74
C ALA A 34 7.88 -6.93 5.73
N ILE A 35 6.58 -7.11 5.48
CA ILE A 35 5.65 -6.00 5.42
C ILE A 35 4.84 -6.00 6.72
N PRO A 36 4.90 -4.93 7.51
CA PRO A 36 4.13 -4.87 8.74
C PRO A 36 2.64 -4.66 8.44
N THR A 37 1.78 -5.13 9.33
CA THR A 37 0.36 -4.87 9.21
C THR A 37 0.05 -3.45 9.66
N VAL A 38 -1.08 -2.92 9.20
CA VAL A 38 -1.50 -1.57 9.53
C VAL A 38 -2.97 -1.57 9.95
N ALA A 39 -3.36 -0.58 10.71
CA ALA A 39 -4.77 -0.38 11.01
C ALA A 39 -5.48 0.11 9.75
N VAL A 40 -6.66 -0.42 9.46
CA VAL A 40 -7.45 0.00 8.31
C VAL A 40 -8.40 1.08 8.80
N ASP A 41 -7.90 2.29 8.91
CA ASP A 41 -8.64 3.41 9.50
C ASP A 41 -8.82 4.58 8.54
N GLY A 42 -8.33 4.46 7.31
CA GLY A 42 -8.47 5.53 6.33
C GLY A 42 -7.54 6.71 6.54
N VAL A 43 -6.57 6.59 7.44
CA VAL A 43 -5.62 7.64 7.74
C VAL A 43 -4.22 7.17 7.39
N TYR A 44 -3.55 7.90 6.49
CA TYR A 44 -2.19 7.56 6.08
C TYR A 44 -1.25 8.13 7.14
N GLY A 45 -1.04 7.36 8.17
CA GLY A 45 -0.16 7.74 9.27
C GLY A 45 1.19 7.09 9.16
N GLN A 46 1.95 7.14 10.23
CA GLN A 46 3.32 6.60 10.24
C GLN A 46 3.33 5.09 9.99
N GLU A 47 2.34 4.37 10.50
CA GLU A 47 2.27 2.93 10.28
C GLU A 47 2.08 2.60 8.80
N THR A 48 1.18 3.33 8.13
CA THR A 48 0.94 3.12 6.71
C THR A 48 2.19 3.47 5.91
N ALA A 49 2.85 4.57 6.25
CA ALA A 49 4.08 4.97 5.57
C ALA A 49 5.17 3.91 5.75
N ARG A 50 5.26 3.32 6.94
CA ARG A 50 6.25 2.27 7.20
C ARG A 50 5.99 1.04 6.33
N ALA A 51 4.72 0.65 6.21
CA ALA A 51 4.36 -0.49 5.37
C ALA A 51 4.66 -0.21 3.90
N VAL A 52 4.36 0.99 3.43
CA VAL A 52 4.65 1.39 2.05
C VAL A 52 6.17 1.35 1.81
N ARG A 53 6.95 1.86 2.75
CA ARG A 53 8.41 1.82 2.59
C ARG A 53 8.94 0.38 2.55
N ALA A 54 8.32 -0.52 3.32
CA ALA A 54 8.72 -1.92 3.30
C ALA A 54 8.45 -2.55 1.93
N VAL A 55 7.32 -2.21 1.32
CA VAL A 55 7.02 -2.69 -0.03
C VAL A 55 8.05 -2.14 -1.02
N GLN A 56 8.35 -0.86 -0.92
CA GLN A 56 9.32 -0.24 -1.83
C GLN A 56 10.69 -0.89 -1.70
N ARG A 57 11.13 -1.17 -0.49
CA ARG A 57 12.42 -1.83 -0.29
C ARG A 57 12.42 -3.23 -0.88
N SER A 58 11.33 -3.95 -0.76
CA SER A 58 11.27 -5.30 -1.31
C SER A 58 11.31 -5.31 -2.82
N LEU A 59 10.94 -4.21 -3.45
CA LEU A 59 10.98 -4.07 -4.90
C LEU A 59 12.27 -3.44 -5.38
N GLY A 60 13.15 -3.05 -4.48
CA GLY A 60 14.41 -2.40 -4.85
C GLY A 60 14.27 -0.92 -5.16
N TYR A 61 13.14 -0.31 -4.76
CA TYR A 61 12.93 1.11 -4.99
C TYR A 61 13.40 1.90 -3.77
N SER A 62 13.56 3.20 -3.94
CA SER A 62 13.82 4.09 -2.83
C SER A 62 12.60 4.10 -1.91
N ALA A 63 12.84 3.99 -0.62
CA ALA A 63 11.76 3.88 0.36
C ALA A 63 11.28 5.27 0.77
N THR A 64 10.49 5.88 -0.10
CA THR A 64 10.01 7.25 0.10
C THR A 64 8.75 7.33 0.94
N GLY A 65 8.00 6.24 1.00
CA GLY A 65 6.71 6.25 1.69
C GLY A 65 5.61 6.95 0.92
N VAL A 66 5.81 7.16 -0.38
CA VAL A 66 4.84 7.85 -1.23
C VAL A 66 4.31 6.85 -2.25
N VAL A 67 3.00 6.80 -2.44
CA VAL A 67 2.36 5.89 -3.39
C VAL A 67 1.97 6.64 -4.65
N GLY A 68 2.69 6.38 -5.72
CA GLY A 68 2.35 6.89 -7.05
C GLY A 68 1.61 5.83 -7.85
N PRO A 69 1.37 6.08 -9.15
CA PRO A 69 0.53 5.17 -9.94
C PRO A 69 1.09 3.77 -10.11
N VAL A 70 2.39 3.65 -10.27
CA VAL A 70 3.00 2.33 -10.46
C VAL A 70 2.93 1.53 -9.17
N LEU A 71 3.26 2.13 -8.05
CA LEU A 71 3.22 1.45 -6.78
C LEU A 71 1.80 1.14 -6.38
N TRP A 72 0.86 2.05 -6.65
CA TRP A 72 -0.55 1.82 -6.40
C TRP A 72 -1.01 0.55 -7.13
N SER A 73 -0.72 0.45 -8.41
CA SER A 73 -1.11 -0.71 -9.22
C SER A 73 -0.50 -2.00 -8.66
N TYR A 74 0.77 -1.94 -8.26
CA TYR A 74 1.43 -3.12 -7.72
C TYR A 74 0.76 -3.57 -6.43
N ILE A 75 0.52 -2.65 -5.51
CA ILE A 75 -0.05 -3.00 -4.20
C ILE A 75 -1.48 -3.51 -4.36
N ILE A 76 -2.27 -2.85 -5.18
CA ILE A 76 -3.65 -3.26 -5.39
C ILE A 76 -3.72 -4.65 -6.00
N THR A 77 -2.88 -4.90 -6.98
CA THR A 77 -2.87 -6.19 -7.67
C THR A 77 -2.35 -7.30 -6.76
N GLN A 78 -1.24 -7.07 -6.06
CA GLN A 78 -0.65 -8.09 -5.22
C GLN A 78 -1.54 -8.39 -4.01
N GLY A 79 -2.14 -7.35 -3.46
CA GLY A 79 -2.97 -7.53 -2.29
C GLY A 79 -4.22 -8.33 -2.57
N GLN A 80 -4.64 -8.41 -3.83
CA GLN A 80 -5.76 -9.26 -4.15
C GLN A 80 -5.39 -10.74 -4.20
N GLY A 81 -4.15 -10.98 -4.01
CA GLY A 81 -3.71 -12.33 -4.01
C GLY A 81 -3.71 -12.93 -5.30
N TYR A 82 -3.21 -13.01 -6.02
CA TYR A 82 -3.22 -13.53 -7.12
C TYR A 82 -2.83 -14.61 -7.63
N GLY A 83 -2.47 -15.13 -7.65
CA GLY A 83 -2.38 -16.21 -8.25
C GLY A 83 -3.34 -16.31 -9.20
N VAL A 84 -3.91 -15.36 -9.44
CA VAL A 84 -4.96 -15.46 -10.27
C VAL A 84 -4.57 -15.34 -11.63
N PHE A 85 -3.55 -15.32 -11.96
CA PHE A 85 -3.30 -15.32 -13.35
C PHE A 85 -2.92 -16.59 -13.84
#